data_5964a7c0694bb6ae278d367c37ffaaf6
#
_entry.id   5964a7c0694bb6ae278d367c37ffaaf6
#
_cell.length_a   1.000
_cell.length_b   1.000
_cell.length_c   1.000
_cell.angle_alpha   90.00
_cell.angle_beta   90.00
_cell.angle_gamma   90.00
#
_symmetry.space_group_name_H-M   'P 1'
#
loop_
_entity.id
_entity.type
_entity.pdbx_description
1 polymer ?
#
loop_
_entity_poly.entity_id
_entity_poly.type
_entity_poly.pdbx_seq_one_letter_code
_entity_poly.pdbx_strand_id
1 'polypeptide(L)'
;MVRKNTSYLMENSEEALRLELKTDPEAVRGQAVWCGVQPGMHVLDAGCGPGKVTSILWDMLQPRGRILGVDYSEERIQYAKKHYGNRSGIDFRFHDLRHPLDAMGPFDLIWVRFVLEYNRIESFEIIRNLDAVLKPGGSLCLLDLDHNCLSHFPLPAHMERILFELMKLLETRFNFDAYAGRKLYSYLYDLGYDDVALHLLPHHLFYGEVKTEDVFNWVKKVEVVSLKAKELFEDYPGGRGGFFEDFKSFFLSPRRFTYTPLILCKGMKPSLP
;
A
#
# COMPACT_ATOMS: atom_id res chain seq x y z
N MET A 1 17.45 23.31 -6.67
CA MET A 1 17.20 21.86 -6.68
C MET A 1 16.80 21.44 -5.27
N VAL A 2 15.51 21.22 -5.04
CA VAL A 2 15.01 20.65 -3.78
C VAL A 2 15.47 19.18 -3.75
N ARG A 3 16.27 18.79 -2.77
CA ARG A 3 16.61 17.37 -2.56
C ARG A 3 15.29 16.62 -2.36
N LYS A 4 14.90 15.80 -3.34
CA LYS A 4 13.75 14.89 -3.18
C LYS A 4 14.03 14.01 -1.97
N ASN A 5 13.20 14.11 -0.95
CA ASN A 5 13.28 13.24 0.22
C ASN A 5 12.79 11.86 -0.24
N THR A 6 13.71 10.95 -0.51
CA THR A 6 13.44 9.60 -1.05
C THR A 6 13.13 8.58 0.05
N SER A 7 13.07 9.02 1.32
CA SER A 7 12.76 8.12 2.43
C SER A 7 11.27 7.80 2.48
N TYR A 8 10.94 6.54 2.69
CA TYR A 8 9.58 6.07 2.92
C TYR A 8 8.95 6.81 4.11
N LEU A 9 7.70 7.29 3.94
CA LEU A 9 7.02 8.15 4.92
C LEU A 9 6.96 7.53 6.32
N MET A 10 6.75 6.21 6.41
CA MET A 10 6.58 5.46 7.66
C MET A 10 7.85 4.73 8.11
N GLU A 11 9.01 4.96 7.45
CA GLU A 11 10.25 4.25 7.78
C GLU A 11 10.69 4.49 9.23
N ASN A 12 10.83 3.40 9.97
CA ASN A 12 11.35 3.34 11.33
C ASN A 12 11.83 1.91 11.62
N SER A 13 12.59 1.72 12.70
CA SER A 13 13.19 0.43 13.07
C SER A 13 12.19 -0.70 13.38
N GLU A 14 10.93 -0.39 13.59
CA GLU A 14 9.86 -1.36 13.90
C GLU A 14 8.92 -1.59 12.72
N GLU A 15 9.17 -0.93 11.57
CA GLU A 15 8.26 -0.95 10.43
C GLU A 15 8.02 -2.35 9.88
N ALA A 16 9.06 -3.18 9.77
CA ALA A 16 8.92 -4.55 9.30
C ALA A 16 7.98 -5.38 10.21
N LEU A 17 8.14 -5.26 11.53
CA LEU A 17 7.27 -5.93 12.49
C LEU A 17 5.84 -5.39 12.45
N ARG A 18 5.68 -4.07 12.32
CA ARG A 18 4.36 -3.44 12.20
C ARG A 18 3.60 -3.94 10.97
N LEU A 19 4.26 -4.02 9.82
CA LEU A 19 3.67 -4.55 8.57
C LEU A 19 3.33 -6.04 8.69
N GLU A 20 4.17 -6.82 9.37
CA GLU A 20 3.93 -8.23 9.65
C GLU A 20 2.64 -8.43 10.47
N LEU A 21 2.50 -7.68 11.58
CA LEU A 21 1.34 -7.80 12.48
C LEU A 21 0.04 -7.25 11.87
N LYS A 22 0.14 -6.18 11.07
CA LYS A 22 -1.02 -5.54 10.44
C LYS A 22 -1.62 -6.36 9.30
N THR A 23 -0.86 -7.25 8.68
CA THR A 23 -1.32 -7.99 7.49
C THR A 23 -2.28 -9.11 7.91
N ASP A 24 -3.55 -8.98 7.51
CA ASP A 24 -4.57 -10.00 7.64
C ASP A 24 -4.44 -11.02 6.49
N PRO A 25 -4.09 -12.29 6.79
CA PRO A 25 -3.90 -13.31 5.76
C PRO A 25 -5.18 -13.63 4.98
N GLU A 26 -6.34 -13.65 5.62
CA GLU A 26 -7.60 -13.99 4.95
C GLU A 26 -8.03 -12.89 3.98
N ALA A 27 -7.86 -11.62 4.37
CA ALA A 27 -8.09 -10.50 3.47
C ALA A 27 -7.17 -10.56 2.24
N VAL A 28 -5.89 -10.89 2.42
CA VAL A 28 -4.94 -11.04 1.30
C VAL A 28 -5.34 -12.21 0.39
N ARG A 29 -5.74 -13.36 0.95
CA ARG A 29 -6.21 -14.52 0.15
C ARG A 29 -7.45 -14.16 -0.67
N GLY A 30 -8.42 -13.49 -0.08
CA GLY A 30 -9.62 -13.04 -0.80
C GLY A 30 -9.30 -12.08 -1.95
N GLN A 31 -8.40 -11.12 -1.72
CA GLN A 31 -7.90 -10.21 -2.74
C GLN A 31 -7.18 -10.97 -3.86
N ALA A 32 -6.32 -11.94 -3.51
CA ALA A 32 -5.56 -12.74 -4.47
C ALA A 32 -6.45 -13.63 -5.36
N VAL A 33 -7.49 -14.23 -4.77
CA VAL A 33 -8.50 -14.99 -5.53
C VAL A 33 -9.20 -14.08 -6.54
N TRP A 34 -9.64 -12.89 -6.12
CA TRP A 34 -10.27 -11.93 -7.02
C TRP A 34 -9.33 -11.48 -8.14
N CYS A 35 -8.05 -11.26 -7.84
CA CYS A 35 -7.01 -10.91 -8.82
C CYS A 35 -6.71 -12.05 -9.80
N GLY A 36 -7.10 -13.29 -9.49
CA GLY A 36 -6.89 -14.43 -10.37
C GLY A 36 -5.56 -15.17 -10.13
N VAL A 37 -4.99 -15.07 -8.91
CA VAL A 37 -3.83 -15.87 -8.51
C VAL A 37 -4.18 -17.36 -8.54
N GLN A 38 -3.39 -18.18 -9.26
CA GLN A 38 -3.63 -19.61 -9.46
C GLN A 38 -2.37 -20.44 -9.24
N PRO A 39 -2.50 -21.73 -8.87
CA PRO A 39 -1.38 -22.64 -8.78
C PRO A 39 -0.57 -22.71 -10.08
N GLY A 40 0.74 -22.80 -9.94
CA GLY A 40 1.68 -22.92 -11.06
C GLY A 40 2.13 -21.62 -11.70
N MET A 41 1.53 -20.47 -11.36
CA MET A 41 1.94 -19.16 -11.89
C MET A 41 3.33 -18.74 -11.42
N HIS A 42 3.99 -17.93 -12.23
CA HIS A 42 5.17 -17.13 -11.89
C HIS A 42 4.71 -15.71 -11.57
N VAL A 43 4.81 -15.31 -10.32
CA VAL A 43 4.27 -14.04 -9.80
C VAL A 43 5.39 -13.09 -9.37
N LEU A 44 5.20 -11.80 -9.59
CA LEU A 44 5.98 -10.72 -8.97
C LEU A 44 5.12 -10.04 -7.90
N ASP A 45 5.63 -9.98 -6.67
CA ASP A 45 5.10 -9.14 -5.59
C ASP A 45 5.95 -7.85 -5.54
N ALA A 46 5.47 -6.80 -6.19
CA ALA A 46 6.16 -5.53 -6.33
C ALA A 46 5.88 -4.62 -5.12
N GLY A 47 6.93 -4.31 -4.35
CA GLY A 47 6.82 -3.66 -3.04
C GLY A 47 6.46 -4.64 -1.93
N CYS A 48 7.13 -5.77 -1.89
CA CYS A 48 6.81 -6.92 -1.02
C CYS A 48 6.99 -6.65 0.48
N GLY A 49 7.67 -5.54 0.85
CA GLY A 49 7.96 -5.22 2.24
C GLY A 49 8.68 -6.34 2.97
N PRO A 50 8.25 -6.72 4.20
CA PRO A 50 8.89 -7.78 4.99
C PRO A 50 8.55 -9.22 4.51
N GLY A 51 7.80 -9.38 3.40
CA GLY A 51 7.57 -10.66 2.74
C GLY A 51 6.33 -11.45 3.18
N LYS A 52 5.52 -10.95 4.12
CA LYS A 52 4.31 -11.64 4.60
C LYS A 52 3.31 -11.92 3.47
N VAL A 53 3.01 -10.89 2.66
CA VAL A 53 2.11 -11.02 1.51
C VAL A 53 2.68 -12.00 0.49
N THR A 54 3.97 -11.87 0.17
CA THR A 54 4.67 -12.79 -0.73
C THR A 54 4.54 -14.24 -0.28
N SER A 55 4.70 -14.51 1.03
CA SER A 55 4.54 -15.85 1.60
C SER A 55 3.11 -16.38 1.47
N ILE A 56 2.09 -15.55 1.69
CA ILE A 56 0.68 -15.93 1.53
C ILE A 56 0.38 -16.25 0.06
N LEU A 57 0.85 -15.41 -0.87
CA LEU A 57 0.70 -15.65 -2.30
C LEU A 57 1.42 -16.94 -2.71
N TRP A 58 2.65 -17.18 -2.21
CA TRP A 58 3.40 -18.40 -2.49
C TRP A 58 2.63 -19.67 -2.09
N ASP A 59 1.98 -19.67 -0.92
CA ASP A 59 1.13 -20.80 -0.48
C ASP A 59 0.02 -21.10 -1.52
N MET A 60 -0.56 -20.05 -2.14
CA MET A 60 -1.63 -20.21 -3.15
C MET A 60 -1.12 -20.66 -4.53
N LEU A 61 0.17 -20.48 -4.80
CA LEU A 61 0.81 -20.86 -6.07
C LEU A 61 1.22 -22.34 -6.14
N GLN A 62 1.12 -23.06 -5.03
CA GLN A 62 1.56 -24.47 -4.96
C GLN A 62 0.58 -25.43 -5.65
N PRO A 63 1.06 -26.58 -6.16
CA PRO A 63 2.46 -26.93 -6.40
C PRO A 63 3.01 -26.25 -7.66
N ARG A 64 4.30 -26.15 -7.85
CA ARG A 64 5.02 -25.67 -9.05
C ARG A 64 5.01 -24.15 -9.30
N GLY A 65 4.28 -23.33 -8.55
CA GLY A 65 4.33 -21.89 -8.69
C GLY A 65 5.63 -21.28 -8.15
N ARG A 66 5.96 -20.08 -8.62
CA ARG A 66 7.11 -19.31 -8.19
C ARG A 66 6.71 -17.87 -7.92
N ILE A 67 7.36 -17.25 -6.95
CA ILE A 67 7.15 -15.84 -6.65
C ILE A 67 8.47 -15.14 -6.37
N LEU A 68 8.63 -13.95 -6.94
CA LEU A 68 9.69 -13.02 -6.62
C LEU A 68 9.08 -11.83 -5.86
N GLY A 69 9.54 -11.57 -4.63
CA GLY A 69 9.26 -10.34 -3.92
C GLY A 69 10.37 -9.32 -4.17
N VAL A 70 10.00 -8.08 -4.50
CA VAL A 70 10.97 -6.98 -4.65
C VAL A 70 10.57 -5.80 -3.77
N ASP A 71 11.54 -5.17 -3.12
CA ASP A 71 11.37 -3.95 -2.32
C ASP A 71 12.65 -3.11 -2.37
N TYR A 72 12.53 -1.79 -2.21
CA TYR A 72 13.69 -0.90 -2.23
C TYR A 72 14.39 -0.76 -0.85
N SER A 73 13.85 -1.37 0.21
CA SER A 73 14.48 -1.40 1.53
C SER A 73 15.28 -2.69 1.71
N GLU A 74 16.59 -2.56 1.81
CA GLU A 74 17.47 -3.69 2.09
C GLU A 74 17.12 -4.38 3.41
N GLU A 75 16.75 -3.61 4.44
CA GLU A 75 16.38 -4.13 5.75
C GLU A 75 15.13 -5.03 5.64
N ARG A 76 14.09 -4.57 4.93
CA ARG A 76 12.88 -5.37 4.70
C ARG A 76 13.16 -6.62 3.88
N ILE A 77 14.01 -6.53 2.86
CA ILE A 77 14.45 -7.70 2.06
C ILE A 77 15.24 -8.70 2.89
N GLN A 78 16.13 -8.25 3.77
CA GLN A 78 16.85 -9.14 4.68
C GLN A 78 15.90 -9.84 5.66
N TYR A 79 14.93 -9.10 6.20
CA TYR A 79 13.88 -9.67 7.04
C TYR A 79 13.08 -10.74 6.27
N ALA A 80 12.62 -10.43 5.06
CA ALA A 80 11.85 -11.34 4.21
C ALA A 80 12.63 -12.64 3.90
N LYS A 81 13.91 -12.52 3.51
CA LYS A 81 14.79 -13.66 3.28
C LYS A 81 14.95 -14.54 4.52
N LYS A 82 15.16 -13.93 5.68
CA LYS A 82 15.34 -14.64 6.95
C LYS A 82 14.09 -15.45 7.35
N HIS A 83 12.89 -14.88 7.17
CA HIS A 83 11.66 -15.49 7.67
C HIS A 83 10.94 -16.35 6.65
N TYR A 84 11.10 -16.08 5.35
CA TYR A 84 10.34 -16.74 4.28
C TYR A 84 11.19 -17.35 3.17
N GLY A 85 12.47 -16.97 3.04
CA GLY A 85 13.34 -17.37 1.93
C GLY A 85 13.79 -18.83 1.91
N ASN A 86 13.44 -19.64 2.90
CA ASN A 86 13.87 -21.05 3.01
C ASN A 86 13.01 -22.03 2.17
N ARG A 87 12.04 -21.53 1.41
CA ARG A 87 11.10 -22.33 0.64
C ARG A 87 11.48 -22.33 -0.83
N SER A 88 11.40 -23.50 -1.48
CA SER A 88 11.64 -23.58 -2.92
C SER A 88 10.59 -22.80 -3.71
N GLY A 89 11.00 -21.97 -4.66
CA GLY A 89 10.10 -21.19 -5.50
C GLY A 89 9.68 -19.84 -4.94
N ILE A 90 10.24 -19.42 -3.80
CA ILE A 90 10.13 -18.06 -3.29
C ILE A 90 11.51 -17.39 -3.27
N ASP A 91 11.61 -16.18 -3.76
CA ASP A 91 12.84 -15.35 -3.74
C ASP A 91 12.53 -13.91 -3.38
N PHE A 92 13.52 -13.21 -2.83
CA PHE A 92 13.41 -11.80 -2.46
C PHE A 92 14.63 -11.03 -2.95
N ARG A 93 14.39 -9.89 -3.62
CA ARG A 93 15.46 -9.05 -4.16
C ARG A 93 15.26 -7.57 -3.84
N PHE A 94 16.35 -6.91 -3.53
CA PHE A 94 16.37 -5.46 -3.51
C PHE A 94 16.16 -4.92 -4.92
N HIS A 95 15.17 -4.04 -5.10
CA HIS A 95 14.97 -3.31 -6.33
C HIS A 95 14.09 -2.07 -6.11
N ASP A 96 14.48 -0.98 -6.76
CA ASP A 96 13.67 0.24 -6.81
C ASP A 96 12.78 0.22 -8.06
N LEU A 97 11.48 0.11 -7.86
CA LEU A 97 10.48 -0.01 -8.94
C LEU A 97 10.44 1.21 -9.89
N ARG A 98 11.05 2.33 -9.50
CA ARG A 98 11.22 3.52 -10.37
C ARG A 98 12.21 3.28 -11.49
N HIS A 99 12.94 2.17 -11.44
CA HIS A 99 13.89 1.74 -12.47
C HIS A 99 13.40 0.47 -13.16
N PRO A 100 13.82 0.23 -14.43
CA PRO A 100 13.47 -0.98 -15.16
C PRO A 100 13.84 -2.26 -14.42
N LEU A 101 13.00 -3.30 -14.54
CA LEU A 101 13.20 -4.61 -13.91
C LEU A 101 13.91 -5.60 -14.84
N ASP A 102 14.92 -5.14 -15.57
CA ASP A 102 15.61 -5.95 -16.57
C ASP A 102 16.04 -7.33 -16.04
N ALA A 103 15.81 -8.37 -16.81
CA ALA A 103 16.10 -9.77 -16.50
C ALA A 103 15.36 -10.38 -15.29
N MET A 104 14.31 -9.75 -14.76
CA MET A 104 13.54 -10.31 -13.65
C MET A 104 12.32 -11.15 -14.06
N GLY A 105 11.80 -10.96 -15.26
CA GLY A 105 10.61 -11.64 -15.79
C GLY A 105 10.91 -12.72 -16.82
N PRO A 106 9.94 -13.12 -17.63
CA PRO A 106 8.56 -12.62 -17.61
C PRO A 106 7.66 -13.28 -16.54
N PHE A 107 6.65 -12.54 -16.08
CA PHE A 107 5.69 -12.99 -15.07
C PHE A 107 4.31 -13.27 -15.67
N ASP A 108 3.56 -14.20 -15.08
CA ASP A 108 2.16 -14.47 -15.41
C ASP A 108 1.22 -13.46 -14.74
N LEU A 109 1.59 -13.01 -13.53
CA LEU A 109 0.84 -12.03 -12.76
C LEU A 109 1.81 -11.13 -11.99
N ILE A 110 1.49 -9.84 -11.95
CA ILE A 110 2.20 -8.86 -11.11
C ILE A 110 1.21 -8.32 -10.09
N TRP A 111 1.61 -8.39 -8.82
CA TRP A 111 0.86 -7.90 -7.68
C TRP A 111 1.51 -6.64 -7.12
N VAL A 112 0.74 -5.56 -7.00
CA VAL A 112 1.19 -4.26 -6.45
C VAL A 112 0.20 -3.84 -5.37
N ARG A 113 0.63 -3.78 -4.12
CA ARG A 113 -0.28 -3.48 -3.01
C ARG A 113 0.32 -2.48 -2.05
N PHE A 114 -0.35 -1.31 -1.88
CA PHE A 114 0.10 -0.21 -1.01
C PHE A 114 1.48 0.33 -1.37
N VAL A 115 1.72 0.51 -2.66
CA VAL A 115 2.97 1.03 -3.23
C VAL A 115 2.79 2.40 -3.85
N LEU A 116 1.72 2.57 -4.63
CA LEU A 116 1.52 3.78 -5.43
C LEU A 116 1.18 4.98 -4.55
N GLU A 117 0.53 4.77 -3.40
CA GLU A 117 0.28 5.83 -2.43
C GLU A 117 1.57 6.50 -1.90
N TYR A 118 2.72 5.84 -1.98
CA TYR A 118 4.03 6.39 -1.57
C TYR A 118 4.90 6.88 -2.73
N ASN A 119 4.40 6.80 -3.97
CA ASN A 119 5.12 7.14 -5.19
C ASN A 119 4.26 7.99 -6.13
N ARG A 120 3.59 9.02 -5.61
CA ARG A 120 2.60 9.84 -6.32
C ARG A 120 3.08 10.33 -7.71
N ILE A 121 4.30 10.82 -7.78
CA ILE A 121 4.85 11.39 -9.03
C ILE A 121 5.25 10.27 -9.99
N GLU A 122 5.82 9.20 -9.48
CA GLU A 122 6.40 8.12 -10.28
C GLU A 122 5.43 6.94 -10.50
N SER A 123 4.19 6.99 -10.00
CA SER A 123 3.23 5.87 -10.06
C SER A 123 3.06 5.30 -11.47
N PHE A 124 2.87 6.14 -12.48
CA PHE A 124 2.67 5.68 -13.85
C PHE A 124 3.96 5.10 -14.46
N GLU A 125 5.13 5.67 -14.13
CA GLU A 125 6.43 5.13 -14.56
C GLU A 125 6.69 3.75 -13.94
N ILE A 126 6.42 3.59 -12.65
CA ILE A 126 6.48 2.29 -11.96
C ILE A 126 5.62 1.26 -12.70
N ILE A 127 4.38 1.60 -13.01
CA ILE A 127 3.46 0.70 -13.71
C ILE A 127 3.99 0.33 -15.10
N ARG A 128 4.58 1.26 -15.84
CA ARG A 128 5.23 0.99 -17.13
C ARG A 128 6.42 0.04 -17.00
N ASN A 129 7.25 0.21 -15.96
CA ASN A 129 8.37 -0.69 -15.70
C ASN A 129 7.89 -2.12 -15.38
N LEU A 130 6.78 -2.23 -14.64
CA LEU A 130 6.14 -3.52 -14.34
C LEU A 130 5.53 -4.15 -15.59
N ASP A 131 4.84 -3.36 -16.41
CA ASP A 131 4.29 -3.83 -17.69
C ASP A 131 5.37 -4.46 -18.58
N ALA A 132 6.55 -3.88 -18.65
CA ALA A 132 7.64 -4.38 -19.50
C ALA A 132 8.07 -5.82 -19.17
N VAL A 133 7.88 -6.28 -17.92
CA VAL A 133 8.23 -7.64 -17.47
C VAL A 133 7.02 -8.57 -17.30
N LEU A 134 5.82 -8.11 -17.65
CA LEU A 134 4.61 -8.92 -17.68
C LEU A 134 4.47 -9.60 -19.05
N LYS A 135 4.12 -10.89 -19.06
CA LYS A 135 3.82 -11.64 -20.28
C LYS A 135 2.64 -11.04 -21.04
N PRO A 136 2.60 -11.10 -22.38
CA PRO A 136 1.35 -10.95 -23.12
C PRO A 136 0.31 -11.93 -22.57
N GLY A 137 -0.93 -11.48 -22.35
CA GLY A 137 -1.99 -12.24 -21.66
C GLY A 137 -1.80 -12.38 -20.14
N GLY A 138 -0.73 -11.83 -19.57
CA GLY A 138 -0.54 -11.79 -18.11
C GLY A 138 -1.40 -10.72 -17.43
N SER A 139 -1.60 -10.85 -16.13
CA SER A 139 -2.45 -9.96 -15.33
C SER A 139 -1.65 -8.98 -14.48
N LEU A 140 -1.98 -7.68 -14.56
CA LEU A 140 -1.48 -6.66 -13.63
C LEU A 140 -2.56 -6.33 -12.61
N CYS A 141 -2.24 -6.52 -11.32
CA CYS A 141 -3.14 -6.31 -10.20
C CYS A 141 -2.62 -5.17 -9.33
N LEU A 142 -3.36 -4.06 -9.30
CA LEU A 142 -3.05 -2.85 -8.54
C LEU A 142 -4.03 -2.72 -7.38
N LEU A 143 -3.53 -2.59 -6.16
CA LEU A 143 -4.34 -2.50 -4.94
C LEU A 143 -3.84 -1.33 -4.11
N ASP A 144 -4.65 -0.27 -3.99
CA ASP A 144 -4.23 0.89 -3.20
C ASP A 144 -5.42 1.59 -2.52
N LEU A 145 -5.10 2.39 -1.51
CA LEU A 145 -6.10 3.09 -0.71
C LEU A 145 -6.60 4.35 -1.42
N ASP A 146 -7.85 4.67 -1.11
CA ASP A 146 -8.46 5.94 -1.50
C ASP A 146 -9.00 6.65 -0.26
N HIS A 147 -9.03 7.99 -0.26
CA HIS A 147 -9.38 8.77 0.93
C HIS A 147 -8.64 8.36 2.21
N ASN A 148 -7.36 7.99 2.07
CA ASN A 148 -6.58 7.47 3.19
C ASN A 148 -6.49 8.51 4.32
N CYS A 149 -7.00 8.18 5.52
CA CYS A 149 -7.10 9.02 6.69
C CYS A 149 -8.04 10.24 6.60
N LEU A 150 -8.98 10.28 5.65
CA LEU A 150 -9.85 11.44 5.42
C LEU A 150 -11.33 11.18 5.68
N SER A 151 -11.76 9.93 5.91
CA SER A 151 -13.18 9.60 6.04
C SER A 151 -13.55 9.27 7.47
N HIS A 152 -14.00 10.31 8.21
CA HIS A 152 -14.37 10.24 9.62
C HIS A 152 -15.70 10.97 9.87
N PHE A 153 -16.55 10.43 10.78
CA PHE A 153 -17.78 11.08 11.22
C PHE A 153 -18.15 10.67 12.67
N PRO A 154 -18.68 11.58 13.50
CA PRO A 154 -18.65 13.03 13.37
C PRO A 154 -17.24 13.55 13.70
N LEU A 155 -16.64 14.32 12.81
CA LEU A 155 -15.37 14.98 13.06
C LEU A 155 -15.59 16.49 13.15
N PRO A 156 -15.08 17.22 14.19
CA PRO A 156 -15.14 18.65 14.24
C PRO A 156 -14.50 19.30 13.02
N ALA A 157 -15.12 20.32 12.46
CA ALA A 157 -14.68 20.96 11.20
C ALA A 157 -13.22 21.47 11.23
N HIS A 158 -12.75 21.92 12.41
CA HIS A 158 -11.36 22.35 12.56
C HIS A 158 -10.36 21.18 12.47
N MET A 159 -10.73 20.00 12.98
CA MET A 159 -9.91 18.78 12.85
C MET A 159 -9.94 18.23 11.42
N GLU A 160 -11.09 18.25 10.77
CA GLU A 160 -11.23 17.84 9.36
C GLU A 160 -10.33 18.69 8.46
N ARG A 161 -10.32 20.02 8.66
CA ARG A 161 -9.43 20.92 7.94
C ARG A 161 -7.95 20.60 8.17
N ILE A 162 -7.54 20.33 9.43
CA ILE A 162 -6.16 19.96 9.74
C ILE A 162 -5.77 18.66 9.04
N LEU A 163 -6.63 17.63 9.06
CA LEU A 163 -6.34 16.36 8.36
C LEU A 163 -6.19 16.58 6.86
N PHE A 164 -7.02 17.43 6.27
CA PHE A 164 -6.93 17.74 4.85
C PHE A 164 -5.62 18.50 4.49
N GLU A 165 -5.25 19.52 5.27
CA GLU A 165 -4.00 20.25 5.05
C GLU A 165 -2.78 19.35 5.31
N LEU A 166 -2.87 18.44 6.27
CA LEU A 166 -1.85 17.43 6.52
C LEU A 166 -1.64 16.53 5.31
N MET A 167 -2.72 16.03 4.67
CA MET A 167 -2.60 15.22 3.45
C MET A 167 -1.97 16.02 2.30
N LYS A 168 -2.33 17.29 2.10
CA LYS A 168 -1.68 18.17 1.12
C LYS A 168 -0.18 18.34 1.37
N LEU A 169 0.20 18.49 2.62
CA LEU A 169 1.60 18.59 2.99
C LEU A 169 2.35 17.31 2.70
N LEU A 170 1.76 16.15 3.01
CA LEU A 170 2.35 14.85 2.70
C LEU A 170 2.49 14.65 1.18
N GLU A 171 1.49 15.06 0.41
CA GLU A 171 1.53 15.05 -1.05
C GLU A 171 2.72 15.85 -1.61
N THR A 172 2.92 17.05 -1.11
CA THR A 172 3.94 17.97 -1.64
C THR A 172 5.36 17.68 -1.15
N ARG A 173 5.52 17.26 0.11
CA ARG A 173 6.84 17.05 0.74
C ARG A 173 7.32 15.62 0.74
N PHE A 174 6.40 14.64 0.76
CA PHE A 174 6.74 13.23 0.95
C PHE A 174 6.29 12.34 -0.20
N ASN A 175 5.83 12.94 -1.30
CA ASN A 175 5.39 12.19 -2.49
C ASN A 175 4.25 11.20 -2.21
N PHE A 176 3.47 11.46 -1.14
CA PHE A 176 2.36 10.62 -0.70
C PHE A 176 1.08 10.98 -1.45
N ASP A 177 0.25 10.00 -1.77
CA ASP A 177 -1.03 10.16 -2.46
C ASP A 177 -2.17 9.53 -1.67
N ALA A 178 -2.93 10.35 -0.95
CA ALA A 178 -4.10 9.88 -0.21
C ALA A 178 -5.24 9.36 -1.11
N TYR A 179 -5.11 9.54 -2.43
CA TYR A 179 -6.11 9.21 -3.44
C TYR A 179 -5.56 8.27 -4.54
N ALA A 180 -4.55 7.47 -4.21
CA ALA A 180 -3.92 6.56 -5.17
C ALA A 180 -4.92 5.58 -5.80
N GLY A 181 -5.84 5.05 -4.99
CA GLY A 181 -6.80 4.03 -5.41
C GLY A 181 -7.67 4.42 -6.61
N ARG A 182 -8.19 5.66 -6.66
CA ARG A 182 -9.07 6.12 -7.76
C ARG A 182 -8.36 6.26 -9.10
N LYS A 183 -7.02 6.26 -9.13
CA LYS A 183 -6.21 6.43 -10.34
C LYS A 183 -5.90 5.10 -11.03
N LEU A 184 -6.04 3.98 -10.34
CA LEU A 184 -5.61 2.66 -10.80
C LEU A 184 -6.25 2.26 -12.15
N TYR A 185 -7.54 2.56 -12.32
CA TYR A 185 -8.25 2.30 -13.57
C TYR A 185 -7.63 3.07 -14.73
N SER A 186 -7.41 4.37 -14.56
CA SER A 186 -6.85 5.22 -15.62
C SER A 186 -5.49 4.74 -16.08
N TYR A 187 -4.65 4.26 -15.16
CA TYR A 187 -3.33 3.73 -15.50
C TYR A 187 -3.41 2.50 -16.41
N LEU A 188 -4.30 1.54 -16.11
CA LEU A 188 -4.47 0.35 -16.96
C LEU A 188 -5.15 0.71 -18.29
N TYR A 189 -6.11 1.62 -18.26
CA TYR A 189 -6.77 2.13 -19.48
C TYR A 189 -5.77 2.81 -20.42
N ASP A 190 -4.91 3.68 -19.90
CA ASP A 190 -3.91 4.41 -20.69
C ASP A 190 -2.83 3.49 -21.29
N LEU A 191 -2.57 2.33 -20.65
CA LEU A 191 -1.68 1.29 -21.18
C LEU A 191 -2.38 0.33 -22.14
N GLY A 192 -3.69 0.49 -22.38
CA GLY A 192 -4.46 -0.34 -23.32
C GLY A 192 -4.70 -1.78 -22.83
N TYR A 193 -4.83 -1.97 -21.52
CA TYR A 193 -5.12 -3.28 -20.94
C TYR A 193 -6.55 -3.72 -21.27
N ASP A 194 -6.71 -5.02 -21.57
CA ASP A 194 -8.01 -5.67 -21.79
C ASP A 194 -8.64 -6.09 -20.45
N ASP A 195 -9.96 -6.32 -20.45
CA ASP A 195 -10.75 -6.87 -19.33
C ASP A 195 -10.50 -6.15 -17.99
N VAL A 196 -10.33 -4.82 -18.03
CA VAL A 196 -10.09 -4.05 -16.82
C VAL A 196 -11.30 -4.13 -15.90
N ALA A 197 -11.08 -4.65 -14.68
CA ALA A 197 -12.10 -4.82 -13.66
C ALA A 197 -11.69 -4.14 -12.34
N LEU A 198 -12.70 -3.63 -11.63
CA LEU A 198 -12.54 -2.95 -10.34
C LEU A 198 -13.30 -3.68 -9.24
N HIS A 199 -12.76 -3.65 -8.03
CA HIS A 199 -13.44 -4.10 -6.82
C HIS A 199 -13.14 -3.15 -5.67
N LEU A 200 -14.15 -2.83 -4.86
CA LEU A 200 -14.04 -1.92 -3.72
C LEU A 200 -14.28 -2.69 -2.44
N LEU A 201 -13.31 -2.63 -1.52
CA LEU A 201 -13.38 -3.26 -0.21
C LEU A 201 -13.13 -2.22 0.90
N PRO A 202 -13.72 -2.37 2.09
CA PRO A 202 -13.31 -1.60 3.24
C PRO A 202 -11.96 -2.15 3.76
N HIS A 203 -10.89 -1.34 3.67
CA HIS A 203 -9.61 -1.67 4.32
C HIS A 203 -9.70 -1.42 5.83
N HIS A 204 -10.24 -0.27 6.21
CA HIS A 204 -10.64 0.03 7.57
C HIS A 204 -12.14 0.31 7.57
N LEU A 205 -12.83 -0.23 8.56
CA LEU A 205 -14.22 0.03 8.83
C LEU A 205 -14.43 -0.03 10.34
N PHE A 206 -14.46 1.14 10.99
CA PHE A 206 -14.56 1.25 12.44
C PHE A 206 -15.84 1.95 12.85
N TYR A 207 -16.61 1.30 13.67
CA TYR A 207 -17.80 1.81 14.36
C TYR A 207 -17.96 1.06 15.70
N GLY A 208 -18.67 1.63 16.65
CA GLY A 208 -18.75 1.05 17.99
C GLY A 208 -17.38 1.01 18.68
N GLU A 209 -17.12 0.04 19.51
CA GLU A 209 -15.84 -0.15 20.20
C GLU A 209 -14.75 -0.62 19.23
N VAL A 210 -13.51 -0.12 19.42
CA VAL A 210 -12.35 -0.47 18.60
C VAL A 210 -11.47 -1.46 19.32
N LYS A 211 -10.90 -2.39 18.59
CA LYS A 211 -9.88 -3.30 19.13
C LYS A 211 -8.61 -2.53 19.50
N THR A 212 -7.95 -2.97 20.56
CA THR A 212 -6.72 -2.32 21.07
C THR A 212 -5.64 -2.19 20.00
N GLU A 213 -5.50 -3.20 19.14
CA GLU A 213 -4.51 -3.21 18.05
C GLU A 213 -4.79 -2.12 17.02
N ASP A 214 -6.06 -1.90 16.69
CA ASP A 214 -6.47 -0.86 15.74
C ASP A 214 -6.26 0.54 16.32
N VAL A 215 -6.58 0.73 17.61
CA VAL A 215 -6.30 1.98 18.33
C VAL A 215 -4.80 2.28 18.27
N PHE A 216 -3.97 1.31 18.65
CA PHE A 216 -2.52 1.47 18.63
C PHE A 216 -2.01 1.89 17.24
N ASN A 217 -2.42 1.17 16.19
CA ASN A 217 -1.99 1.44 14.82
C ASN A 217 -2.39 2.84 14.33
N TRP A 218 -3.64 3.26 14.60
CA TRP A 218 -4.13 4.56 14.15
C TRP A 218 -3.53 5.73 14.93
N VAL A 219 -3.47 5.61 16.25
CA VAL A 219 -2.86 6.63 17.11
C VAL A 219 -1.38 6.79 16.76
N LYS A 220 -0.64 5.68 16.54
CA LYS A 220 0.76 5.74 16.12
C LYS A 220 0.93 6.38 14.74
N LYS A 221 0.04 6.10 13.80
CA LYS A 221 0.05 6.74 12.47
C LYS A 221 -0.12 8.25 12.57
N VAL A 222 -1.09 8.73 13.34
CA VAL A 222 -1.33 10.17 13.55
C VAL A 222 -0.15 10.82 14.29
N GLU A 223 0.42 10.16 15.30
CA GLU A 223 1.60 10.63 16.01
C GLU A 223 2.78 10.87 15.04
N VAL A 224 3.15 9.85 14.26
CA VAL A 224 4.29 9.92 13.32
C VAL A 224 4.07 11.01 12.28
N VAL A 225 2.88 11.09 11.70
CA VAL A 225 2.60 12.05 10.62
C VAL A 225 2.52 13.47 11.16
N SER A 226 1.90 13.69 12.33
CA SER A 226 1.82 15.02 12.94
C SER A 226 3.20 15.58 13.35
N LEU A 227 4.16 14.72 13.68
CA LEU A 227 5.54 15.14 13.94
C LEU A 227 6.25 15.70 12.70
N LYS A 228 5.84 15.28 11.49
CA LYS A 228 6.40 15.75 10.22
C LYS A 228 5.82 17.08 9.73
N ALA A 229 4.76 17.55 10.37
CA ALA A 229 3.98 18.73 9.95
C ALA A 229 3.67 19.66 11.13
N LYS A 230 4.65 19.91 11.98
CA LYS A 230 4.47 20.66 13.25
C LYS A 230 3.83 22.04 13.05
N GLU A 231 4.14 22.72 11.96
CA GLU A 231 3.65 24.04 11.60
C GLU A 231 2.13 24.10 11.41
N LEU A 232 1.48 23.00 11.05
CA LEU A 232 0.02 22.98 10.87
C LEU A 232 -0.75 23.07 12.18
N PHE A 233 -0.06 22.90 13.30
CA PHE A 233 -0.70 22.86 14.62
C PHE A 233 -0.42 24.11 15.47
N GLU A 234 0.26 25.13 14.92
CA GLU A 234 0.61 26.34 15.67
C GLU A 234 -0.63 27.06 16.20
N ASP A 235 -1.68 27.16 15.38
CA ASP A 235 -2.96 27.79 15.73
C ASP A 235 -3.97 26.82 16.36
N TYR A 236 -3.60 25.55 16.58
CA TYR A 236 -4.50 24.59 17.21
C TYR A 236 -4.50 24.76 18.73
N PRO A 237 -5.66 24.72 19.42
CA PRO A 237 -5.72 24.78 20.88
C PRO A 237 -4.84 23.67 21.52
N GLY A 238 -3.83 24.08 22.28
CA GLY A 238 -2.82 23.16 22.82
C GLY A 238 -1.79 22.65 21.82
N GLY A 239 -1.73 23.27 20.62
CA GLY A 239 -0.77 22.90 19.57
C GLY A 239 -0.94 21.47 19.06
N ARG A 240 0.15 20.86 18.58
CA ARG A 240 0.17 19.45 18.13
C ARG A 240 -0.30 18.48 19.21
N GLY A 241 0.05 18.72 20.49
CA GLY A 241 -0.39 17.89 21.60
C GLY A 241 -1.89 17.90 21.78
N GLY A 242 -2.50 19.09 21.72
CA GLY A 242 -3.97 19.25 21.78
C GLY A 242 -4.65 18.48 20.64
N PHE A 243 -4.20 18.68 19.40
CA PHE A 243 -4.73 17.94 18.25
C PHE A 243 -4.64 16.41 18.44
N PHE A 244 -3.50 15.91 18.93
CA PHE A 244 -3.29 14.49 19.14
C PHE A 244 -4.27 13.90 20.18
N GLU A 245 -4.46 14.57 21.30
CA GLU A 245 -5.40 14.12 22.33
C GLU A 245 -6.86 14.22 21.86
N ASP A 246 -7.22 15.28 21.12
CA ASP A 246 -8.56 15.42 20.53
C ASP A 246 -8.84 14.32 19.50
N PHE A 247 -7.87 14.04 18.62
CA PHE A 247 -8.00 12.94 17.64
C PHE A 247 -8.11 11.58 18.33
N LYS A 248 -7.31 11.33 19.35
CA LYS A 248 -7.36 10.10 20.14
C LYS A 248 -8.71 9.95 20.84
N SER A 249 -9.22 11.03 21.43
CA SER A 249 -10.54 11.05 22.06
C SER A 249 -11.66 10.77 21.04
N PHE A 250 -11.59 11.42 19.87
CA PHE A 250 -12.51 11.14 18.77
C PHE A 250 -12.42 9.66 18.34
N PHE A 251 -11.22 9.14 18.13
CA PHE A 251 -11.02 7.78 17.62
C PHE A 251 -11.50 6.71 18.61
N LEU A 252 -11.42 6.97 19.90
CA LEU A 252 -11.91 6.09 20.96
C LEU A 252 -13.44 6.18 21.17
N SER A 253 -14.11 7.21 20.65
CA SER A 253 -15.56 7.35 20.81
C SER A 253 -16.31 6.23 20.07
N PRO A 254 -17.20 5.47 20.73
CA PRO A 254 -17.98 4.43 20.07
C PRO A 254 -18.99 4.97 19.04
N ARG A 255 -19.28 6.28 19.09
CA ARG A 255 -20.18 6.95 18.15
C ARG A 255 -19.50 7.27 16.79
N ARG A 256 -18.16 7.22 16.72
CA ARG A 256 -17.47 7.53 15.48
C ARG A 256 -17.73 6.47 14.40
N PHE A 257 -17.70 6.92 13.15
CA PHE A 257 -17.61 6.10 11.97
C PHE A 257 -16.34 6.50 11.21
N THR A 258 -15.47 5.54 10.96
CA THR A 258 -14.22 5.75 10.19
C THR A 258 -14.08 4.65 9.17
N TYR A 259 -13.84 5.00 7.91
CA TYR A 259 -13.55 4.00 6.89
C TYR A 259 -12.44 4.45 5.95
N THR A 260 -11.75 3.48 5.37
CA THR A 260 -10.78 3.71 4.30
C THR A 260 -11.07 2.70 3.19
N PRO A 261 -11.49 3.11 2.00
CA PRO A 261 -11.69 2.19 0.90
C PRO A 261 -10.35 1.70 0.36
N LEU A 262 -10.29 0.40 0.05
CA LEU A 262 -9.26 -0.24 -0.75
C LEU A 262 -9.84 -0.49 -2.13
N ILE A 263 -9.22 0.07 -3.15
CA ILE A 263 -9.58 -0.17 -4.54
C ILE A 263 -8.62 -1.21 -5.11
N LEU A 264 -9.19 -2.29 -5.63
CA LEU A 264 -8.50 -3.29 -6.41
C LEU A 264 -8.81 -3.02 -7.89
N CYS A 265 -7.79 -2.99 -8.70
CA CYS A 265 -7.93 -2.88 -10.15
C CYS A 265 -7.05 -3.94 -10.80
N LYS A 266 -7.61 -4.75 -11.70
CA LYS A 266 -6.86 -5.71 -12.49
C LYS A 266 -7.17 -5.54 -13.96
N GLY A 267 -6.20 -5.84 -14.80
CA GLY A 267 -6.36 -5.89 -16.24
C GLY A 267 -5.45 -6.94 -16.85
N MET A 268 -5.77 -7.40 -18.03
CA MET A 268 -4.99 -8.35 -18.79
C MET A 268 -4.17 -7.60 -19.85
N LYS A 269 -2.87 -7.83 -19.88
CA LYS A 269 -1.99 -7.26 -20.92
C LYS A 269 -2.37 -7.85 -22.27
N PRO A 270 -2.62 -7.02 -23.30
CA PRO A 270 -2.99 -7.53 -24.63
C PRO A 270 -2.01 -8.61 -25.10
N SER A 271 -2.54 -9.65 -25.73
CA SER A 271 -1.73 -10.62 -26.46
C SER A 271 -1.16 -9.93 -27.68
N LEU A 272 0.09 -10.18 -28.03
CA LEU A 272 0.64 -9.70 -29.28
C LEU A 272 -0.21 -10.24 -30.44
N PRO A 273 -0.53 -9.40 -31.44
CA PRO A 273 -1.32 -9.83 -32.60
C PRO A 273 -0.66 -10.96 -33.39
#